data_135cb805a7f0694c6d1c6500dde4aff5
#
_entry.id   135cb805a7f0694c6d1c6500dde4aff5
#
_cell.length_a   1.000
_cell.length_b   1.000
_cell.length_c   1.000
_cell.angle_alpha   90.00
_cell.angle_beta   90.00
_cell.angle_gamma   90.00
#
_symmetry.space_group_name_H-M   'P 1'
#
loop_
_entity.id
_entity.type
_entity.pdbx_description
1 polymer ?
#
loop_
_entity_poly.entity_id
_entity_poly.type
_entity_poly.pdbx_seq_one_letter_code
_entity_poly.pdbx_strand_id
1 'polypeptide(L)'
;LKPNGLVDFKAEATLAATAGTALAGGSDGTAPDGEAYAAFLAAVEGYSFNVLACPAADAAVVAVFASFTERMCREAGANFQLVAYRPQTDSELVIGVDTAAEGGLPAYGLVYWVAGAAAACPVNGSLTNRLYDGELTLTLAQTQAELEAAIAAGKFVLHNVNGAARVLEDVNTLKTLTETRGEDFKSNQTVRLCHDAANRIALLFN
;
A
#
# COMPACT_ATOMS: atom_id res chain seq x y z
N LEU A 1 -11.45 9.05 -30.82
CA LEU A 1 -10.36 8.80 -29.86
C LEU A 1 -9.92 10.13 -29.26
N LYS A 2 -9.76 10.22 -27.95
CA LYS A 2 -9.27 11.44 -27.29
C LYS A 2 -7.75 11.43 -27.24
N PRO A 3 -7.05 12.53 -27.58
CA PRO A 3 -5.62 12.63 -27.39
C PRO A 3 -5.25 12.39 -25.92
N ASN A 4 -4.22 11.57 -25.68
CA ASN A 4 -3.75 11.26 -24.33
C ASN A 4 -2.31 11.78 -24.08
N GLY A 5 -1.72 12.49 -25.05
CA GLY A 5 -0.35 13.00 -24.98
C GLY A 5 0.76 11.97 -25.21
N LEU A 6 0.41 10.68 -25.27
CA LEU A 6 1.35 9.58 -25.48
C LEU A 6 1.31 9.00 -26.89
N VAL A 7 0.16 9.18 -27.58
CA VAL A 7 -0.07 8.65 -28.93
C VAL A 7 -0.69 9.73 -29.79
N ASP A 8 -0.06 10.04 -30.92
CA ASP A 8 -0.60 10.92 -31.93
C ASP A 8 -1.37 10.12 -32.99
N PHE A 9 -2.62 10.50 -33.20
CA PHE A 9 -3.45 9.93 -34.28
C PHE A 9 -3.38 10.79 -35.52
N LYS A 10 -2.85 10.25 -36.60
CA LYS A 10 -2.89 10.92 -37.91
C LYS A 10 -4.32 10.92 -38.44
N ALA A 11 -4.85 12.09 -38.78
CA ALA A 11 -6.23 12.24 -39.27
C ALA A 11 -6.52 11.45 -40.56
N GLU A 12 -5.48 11.15 -41.35
CA GLU A 12 -5.56 10.44 -42.64
C GLU A 12 -5.40 8.91 -42.47
N ALA A 13 -5.20 8.41 -41.26
CA ALA A 13 -5.03 6.97 -41.07
C ALA A 13 -6.38 6.24 -41.11
N THR A 14 -6.48 5.28 -42.03
CA THR A 14 -7.62 4.35 -42.04
C THR A 14 -7.38 3.26 -41.04
N LEU A 15 -8.23 3.22 -39.98
CA LEU A 15 -8.17 2.18 -38.97
C LEU A 15 -8.74 0.88 -39.54
N ALA A 16 -7.94 -0.17 -39.60
CA ALA A 16 -8.37 -1.53 -39.92
C ALA A 16 -8.42 -2.35 -38.62
N ALA A 17 -9.38 -3.29 -38.55
CA ALA A 17 -9.38 -4.28 -37.50
C ALA A 17 -8.14 -5.16 -37.64
N THR A 18 -7.26 -5.15 -36.63
CA THR A 18 -6.06 -5.99 -36.58
C THR A 18 -6.11 -6.88 -35.33
N ALA A 19 -5.49 -8.05 -35.43
CA ALA A 19 -5.19 -8.81 -34.23
C ALA A 19 -4.33 -7.95 -33.30
N GLY A 20 -4.48 -8.10 -31.98
CA GLY A 20 -3.67 -7.38 -30.99
C GLY A 20 -2.18 -7.57 -31.28
N THR A 21 -1.47 -6.46 -31.53
CA THR A 21 -0.03 -6.47 -31.79
C THR A 21 0.65 -5.91 -30.55
N ALA A 22 1.57 -6.67 -29.97
CA ALA A 22 2.37 -6.21 -28.85
C ALA A 22 3.24 -5.02 -29.29
N LEU A 23 3.31 -3.98 -28.48
CA LEU A 23 4.25 -2.87 -28.70
C LEU A 23 5.68 -3.41 -28.53
N ALA A 24 6.56 -3.02 -29.46
CA ALA A 24 7.97 -3.41 -29.45
C ALA A 24 8.87 -2.18 -29.48
N GLY A 25 10.12 -2.32 -29.03
CA GLY A 25 11.09 -1.25 -29.06
C GLY A 25 11.01 -0.26 -27.88
N GLY A 26 10.17 -0.54 -26.89
CA GLY A 26 10.25 0.16 -25.61
C GLY A 26 11.45 -0.35 -24.76
N SER A 27 12.00 0.52 -23.94
CA SER A 27 12.97 0.15 -22.90
C SER A 27 12.51 0.69 -21.57
N ASP A 28 12.74 -0.08 -20.51
CA ASP A 28 12.56 0.42 -19.17
C ASP A 28 13.55 1.56 -18.90
N GLY A 29 13.13 2.53 -18.09
CA GLY A 29 14.03 3.57 -17.60
C GLY A 29 15.08 2.97 -16.65
N THR A 30 16.03 3.81 -16.22
CA THR A 30 16.97 3.43 -15.16
C THR A 30 16.21 3.14 -13.86
N ALA A 31 16.52 2.01 -13.23
CA ALA A 31 15.92 1.69 -11.93
C ALA A 31 16.25 2.82 -10.91
N PRO A 32 15.24 3.25 -10.11
CA PRO A 32 15.49 4.29 -9.11
C PRO A 32 16.49 3.80 -8.07
N ASP A 33 17.43 4.66 -7.70
CA ASP A 33 18.39 4.45 -6.64
C ASP A 33 17.95 5.11 -5.32
N GLY A 34 18.80 5.06 -4.31
CA GLY A 34 18.50 5.65 -3.00
C GLY A 34 18.31 7.17 -3.04
N GLU A 35 19.00 7.87 -3.95
CA GLU A 35 18.87 9.33 -4.12
C GLU A 35 17.51 9.68 -4.73
N ALA A 36 17.05 8.91 -5.70
CA ALA A 36 15.73 9.09 -6.31
C ALA A 36 14.60 8.90 -5.28
N TYR A 37 14.69 7.88 -4.42
CA TYR A 37 13.72 7.69 -3.34
C TYR A 37 13.77 8.81 -2.29
N ALA A 38 14.95 9.27 -1.91
CA ALA A 38 15.11 10.40 -0.99
C ALA A 38 14.52 11.70 -1.58
N ALA A 39 14.79 11.98 -2.85
CA ALA A 39 14.22 13.12 -3.56
C ALA A 39 12.69 13.06 -3.63
N PHE A 40 12.12 11.87 -3.91
CA PHE A 40 10.67 11.65 -3.88
C PHE A 40 10.09 11.95 -2.49
N LEU A 41 10.67 11.40 -1.43
CA LEU A 41 10.18 11.60 -0.06
C LEU A 41 10.26 13.08 0.36
N ALA A 42 11.35 13.79 -0.02
CA ALA A 42 11.45 15.23 0.20
C ALA A 42 10.38 16.02 -0.57
N ALA A 43 10.05 15.60 -1.78
CA ALA A 43 9.03 16.27 -2.59
C ALA A 43 7.61 16.07 -2.02
N VAL A 44 7.30 14.90 -1.44
CA VAL A 44 5.97 14.62 -0.87
C VAL A 44 5.78 15.15 0.54
N GLU A 45 6.83 15.59 1.22
CA GLU A 45 6.77 16.10 2.59
C GLU A 45 5.82 17.31 2.74
N GLY A 46 5.69 18.12 1.69
CA GLY A 46 4.79 19.29 1.66
C GLY A 46 3.33 18.97 1.33
N TYR A 47 2.97 17.70 1.11
CA TYR A 47 1.61 17.32 0.72
C TYR A 47 0.87 16.61 1.85
N SER A 48 -0.45 16.81 1.90
CA SER A 48 -1.34 16.10 2.82
C SER A 48 -1.95 14.88 2.13
N PHE A 49 -1.78 13.71 2.73
CA PHE A 49 -2.34 12.43 2.22
C PHE A 49 -2.60 11.48 3.39
N ASN A 50 -3.48 10.51 3.21
CA ASN A 50 -3.83 9.54 4.26
C ASN A 50 -3.02 8.24 4.17
N VAL A 51 -2.48 7.92 2.99
CA VAL A 51 -1.74 6.69 2.74
C VAL A 51 -0.56 6.98 1.82
N LEU A 52 0.60 6.45 2.20
CA LEU A 52 1.81 6.41 1.37
C LEU A 52 2.06 4.97 0.95
N ALA A 53 2.34 4.71 -0.32
CA ALA A 53 2.71 3.38 -0.81
C ALA A 53 4.22 3.30 -1.09
N CYS A 54 4.85 2.21 -0.65
CA CYS A 54 6.23 1.86 -1.03
C CYS A 54 6.22 0.65 -1.96
N PRO A 55 6.21 0.85 -3.29
CA PRO A 55 6.19 -0.24 -4.27
C PRO A 55 7.59 -0.80 -4.52
N ALA A 56 8.22 -1.34 -3.49
CA ALA A 56 9.55 -1.93 -3.55
C ALA A 56 9.61 -3.22 -2.72
N ALA A 57 10.46 -4.16 -3.16
CA ALA A 57 10.78 -5.37 -2.40
C ALA A 57 12.13 -5.24 -1.66
N ASP A 58 12.93 -4.24 -1.99
CA ASP A 58 14.21 -3.98 -1.33
C ASP A 58 13.99 -3.51 0.11
N ALA A 59 14.53 -4.26 1.06
CA ALA A 59 14.37 -3.99 2.48
C ALA A 59 14.97 -2.64 2.91
N ALA A 60 16.04 -2.18 2.25
CA ALA A 60 16.65 -0.89 2.54
C ALA A 60 15.73 0.26 2.10
N VAL A 61 15.12 0.15 0.91
CA VAL A 61 14.14 1.13 0.43
C VAL A 61 12.92 1.17 1.35
N VAL A 62 12.37 0.00 1.71
CA VAL A 62 11.23 -0.10 2.64
C VAL A 62 11.57 0.53 4.00
N ALA A 63 12.78 0.33 4.52
CA ALA A 63 13.23 0.93 5.77
C ALA A 63 13.32 2.47 5.70
N VAL A 64 13.74 3.03 4.57
CA VAL A 64 13.78 4.49 4.35
C VAL A 64 12.35 5.06 4.38
N PHE A 65 11.39 4.44 3.71
CA PHE A 65 10.00 4.86 3.74
C PHE A 65 9.38 4.73 5.14
N ALA A 66 9.70 3.66 5.87
CA ALA A 66 9.22 3.47 7.24
C ALA A 66 9.78 4.55 8.18
N SER A 67 11.08 4.85 8.10
CA SER A 67 11.72 5.90 8.88
C SER A 67 11.16 7.29 8.57
N PHE A 68 10.89 7.57 7.29
CA PHE A 68 10.22 8.79 6.87
C PHE A 68 8.81 8.90 7.50
N THR A 69 8.03 7.82 7.46
CA THR A 69 6.68 7.79 8.03
C THR A 69 6.70 8.03 9.54
N GLU A 70 7.59 7.37 10.27
CA GLU A 70 7.77 7.57 11.71
C GLU A 70 8.13 9.04 12.03
N ARG A 71 9.10 9.62 11.33
CA ARG A 71 9.50 11.01 11.51
C ARG A 71 8.34 11.97 11.24
N MET A 72 7.66 11.82 10.11
CA MET A 72 6.57 12.71 9.73
C MET A 72 5.39 12.63 10.70
N CYS A 73 5.00 11.43 11.10
CA CYS A 73 3.86 11.27 12.00
C CYS A 73 4.18 11.67 13.45
N ARG A 74 5.39 11.38 13.93
CA ARG A 74 5.73 11.63 15.34
C ARG A 74 6.31 13.02 15.62
N GLU A 75 7.05 13.58 14.67
CA GLU A 75 7.75 14.84 14.87
C GLU A 75 7.09 16.01 14.13
N ALA A 76 6.62 15.80 12.90
CA ALA A 76 5.98 16.83 12.09
C ALA A 76 4.44 16.90 12.27
N GLY A 77 3.83 15.92 12.95
CA GLY A 77 2.38 15.88 13.17
C GLY A 77 1.55 15.53 11.94
N ALA A 78 2.16 15.00 10.88
CA ALA A 78 1.45 14.46 9.73
C ALA A 78 0.82 13.11 10.11
N ASN A 79 -0.44 12.89 9.73
CA ASN A 79 -1.16 11.68 10.15
C ASN A 79 -1.53 10.85 8.91
N PHE A 80 -0.71 9.85 8.60
CA PHE A 80 -0.91 8.91 7.50
C PHE A 80 -0.33 7.53 7.83
N GLN A 81 -0.66 6.50 7.05
CA GLN A 81 -0.08 5.17 7.18
C GLN A 81 0.74 4.82 5.92
N LEU A 82 1.84 4.09 6.11
CA LEU A 82 2.62 3.49 5.05
C LEU A 82 2.07 2.11 4.71
N VAL A 83 1.94 1.81 3.42
CA VAL A 83 1.73 0.44 2.92
C VAL A 83 2.98 -0.03 2.22
N ALA A 84 3.58 -1.11 2.70
CA ALA A 84 4.82 -1.65 2.16
C ALA A 84 4.81 -3.19 2.10
N TYR A 85 5.63 -3.76 1.21
CA TYR A 85 5.77 -5.20 1.06
C TYR A 85 6.79 -5.74 2.07
N ARG A 86 6.36 -6.67 2.93
CA ARG A 86 7.17 -7.38 3.94
C ARG A 86 8.11 -6.47 4.75
N PRO A 87 7.63 -5.34 5.29
CA PRO A 87 8.46 -4.46 6.10
C PRO A 87 8.93 -5.18 7.36
N GLN A 88 10.17 -4.88 7.79
CA GLN A 88 10.71 -5.36 9.06
C GLN A 88 10.51 -4.29 10.14
N THR A 89 9.24 -3.98 10.43
CA THR A 89 8.84 -2.92 11.36
C THR A 89 8.00 -3.46 12.51
N ASP A 90 7.84 -2.65 13.54
CA ASP A 90 6.96 -2.88 14.68
C ASP A 90 6.27 -1.55 15.00
N SER A 91 5.26 -1.22 14.19
CA SER A 91 4.64 0.11 14.19
C SER A 91 3.19 0.05 13.74
N GLU A 92 2.34 0.79 14.43
CA GLU A 92 0.94 1.00 14.03
C GLU A 92 0.80 1.86 12.77
N LEU A 93 1.86 2.56 12.37
CA LEU A 93 1.88 3.43 11.20
C LEU A 93 2.17 2.69 9.90
N VAL A 94 2.49 1.39 9.96
CA VAL A 94 2.92 0.61 8.80
C VAL A 94 2.02 -0.60 8.58
N ILE A 95 1.40 -0.69 7.42
CA ILE A 95 0.62 -1.84 6.94
C ILE A 95 1.57 -2.75 6.14
N GLY A 96 1.90 -3.91 6.70
CA GLY A 96 2.86 -4.85 6.12
C GLY A 96 2.21 -5.90 5.24
N VAL A 97 2.16 -5.69 3.94
CA VAL A 97 1.58 -6.64 2.97
C VAL A 97 2.51 -7.84 2.81
N ASP A 98 2.03 -9.05 3.13
CA ASP A 98 2.83 -10.29 2.99
C ASP A 98 2.39 -11.17 1.81
N THR A 99 1.15 -11.08 1.34
CA THR A 99 0.67 -11.78 0.15
C THR A 99 1.39 -11.28 -1.10
N ALA A 100 1.96 -12.20 -1.87
CA ALA A 100 2.69 -11.88 -3.09
C ALA A 100 1.78 -11.90 -4.32
N ALA A 101 2.07 -11.04 -5.29
CA ALA A 101 1.54 -11.15 -6.65
C ALA A 101 2.32 -12.21 -7.46
N GLU A 102 1.63 -12.88 -8.38
CA GLU A 102 2.16 -13.91 -9.27
C GLU A 102 2.06 -13.49 -10.74
N GLY A 103 2.48 -14.38 -11.64
CA GLY A 103 2.27 -14.20 -13.08
C GLY A 103 3.26 -13.26 -13.77
N GLY A 104 4.50 -13.16 -13.27
CA GLY A 104 5.55 -12.33 -13.87
C GLY A 104 5.50 -10.86 -13.47
N LEU A 105 4.57 -10.50 -12.58
CA LEU A 105 4.50 -9.18 -11.97
C LEU A 105 5.39 -9.12 -10.71
N PRO A 106 5.84 -7.91 -10.30
CA PRO A 106 6.58 -7.78 -9.07
C PRO A 106 5.78 -8.31 -7.86
N ALA A 107 6.42 -9.07 -6.97
CA ALA A 107 5.78 -9.67 -5.80
C ALA A 107 5.08 -8.63 -4.90
N TYR A 108 5.58 -7.40 -4.89
CA TYR A 108 4.99 -6.27 -4.15
C TYR A 108 3.76 -5.65 -4.85
N GLY A 109 3.33 -6.15 -6.00
CA GLY A 109 2.23 -5.55 -6.79
C GLY A 109 0.94 -5.31 -6.00
N LEU A 110 0.65 -6.17 -5.00
CA LEU A 110 -0.52 -6.02 -4.14
C LEU A 110 -0.49 -4.74 -3.27
N VAL A 111 0.68 -4.14 -3.03
CA VAL A 111 0.81 -2.87 -2.28
C VAL A 111 -0.06 -1.77 -2.89
N TYR A 112 -0.15 -1.69 -4.22
CA TYR A 112 -0.97 -0.68 -4.89
C TYR A 112 -2.46 -0.82 -4.56
N TRP A 113 -2.97 -2.06 -4.59
CA TRP A 113 -4.37 -2.32 -4.26
C TRP A 113 -4.65 -2.04 -2.78
N VAL A 114 -3.78 -2.50 -1.88
CA VAL A 114 -3.94 -2.28 -0.43
C VAL A 114 -3.90 -0.80 -0.10
N ALA A 115 -2.97 -0.04 -0.70
CA ALA A 115 -2.89 1.41 -0.51
C ALA A 115 -4.16 2.12 -1.00
N GLY A 116 -4.67 1.76 -2.19
CA GLY A 116 -5.93 2.29 -2.71
C GLY A 116 -7.12 1.93 -1.82
N ALA A 117 -7.19 0.67 -1.36
CA ALA A 117 -8.24 0.20 -0.47
C ALA A 117 -8.21 0.90 0.90
N ALA A 118 -7.01 1.10 1.46
CA ALA A 118 -6.83 1.81 2.74
C ALA A 118 -7.19 3.30 2.62
N ALA A 119 -6.78 3.96 1.53
CA ALA A 119 -7.10 5.36 1.26
C ALA A 119 -8.61 5.59 1.04
N ALA A 120 -9.30 4.62 0.42
CA ALA A 120 -10.75 4.68 0.16
C ALA A 120 -11.59 4.17 1.34
N CYS A 121 -10.97 3.58 2.36
CA CYS A 121 -11.70 3.05 3.51
C CYS A 121 -12.29 4.18 4.35
N PRO A 122 -13.59 4.14 4.70
CA PRO A 122 -14.17 5.10 5.62
C PRO A 122 -13.43 5.13 6.97
N VAL A 123 -13.41 6.27 7.63
CA VAL A 123 -12.70 6.44 8.93
C VAL A 123 -13.13 5.38 9.95
N ASN A 124 -14.41 5.06 10.01
CA ASN A 124 -14.97 4.03 10.88
C ASN A 124 -15.07 2.64 10.24
N GLY A 125 -14.51 2.47 9.05
CA GLY A 125 -14.51 1.21 8.32
C GLY A 125 -13.31 0.34 8.63
N SER A 126 -13.40 -0.95 8.28
CA SER A 126 -12.32 -1.92 8.31
C SER A 126 -12.19 -2.61 6.96
N LEU A 127 -10.98 -2.99 6.59
CA LEU A 127 -10.72 -3.81 5.42
C LEU A 127 -10.88 -5.31 5.70
N THR A 128 -11.10 -5.72 6.95
CA THR A 128 -11.33 -7.13 7.31
C THR A 128 -12.44 -7.73 6.45
N ASN A 129 -12.18 -8.90 5.88
CA ASN A 129 -13.08 -9.63 4.98
C ASN A 129 -13.42 -8.88 3.65
N ARG A 130 -12.73 -7.77 3.32
CA ARG A 130 -12.92 -7.09 2.05
C ARG A 130 -12.55 -8.01 0.90
N LEU A 131 -13.43 -8.10 -0.09
CA LEU A 131 -13.17 -8.81 -1.33
C LEU A 131 -12.06 -8.11 -2.13
N TYR A 132 -11.10 -8.87 -2.60
CA TYR A 132 -10.14 -8.40 -3.59
C TYR A 132 -10.81 -8.34 -4.96
N ASP A 133 -10.85 -7.17 -5.54
CA ASP A 133 -11.45 -6.85 -6.84
C ASP A 133 -10.40 -6.42 -7.89
N GLY A 134 -9.12 -6.68 -7.60
CA GLY A 134 -8.02 -6.39 -8.51
C GLY A 134 -7.79 -7.51 -9.55
N GLU A 135 -6.89 -7.24 -10.48
CA GLU A 135 -6.60 -8.12 -11.61
C GLU A 135 -5.36 -9.02 -11.40
N LEU A 136 -4.64 -8.85 -10.28
CA LEU A 136 -3.45 -9.64 -10.00
C LEU A 136 -3.81 -11.06 -9.56
N THR A 137 -3.09 -12.05 -10.06
CA THR A 137 -3.07 -13.39 -9.47
C THR A 137 -2.26 -13.35 -8.18
N LEU A 138 -2.77 -13.96 -7.12
CA LEU A 138 -2.18 -13.90 -5.78
C LEU A 138 -1.86 -15.29 -5.24
N THR A 139 -0.79 -15.40 -4.45
CA THR A 139 -0.45 -16.63 -3.70
C THR A 139 -1.35 -16.75 -2.47
N LEU A 140 -2.32 -17.67 -2.51
CA LEU A 140 -3.34 -17.85 -1.47
C LEU A 140 -3.38 -19.28 -0.88
N ALA A 141 -2.28 -20.02 -0.96
CA ALA A 141 -2.23 -21.42 -0.53
C ALA A 141 -1.77 -21.59 0.94
N GLN A 142 -2.24 -20.69 1.85
CA GLN A 142 -1.88 -20.75 3.26
C GLN A 142 -2.77 -21.74 4.03
N THR A 143 -2.17 -22.45 4.97
CA THR A 143 -2.88 -23.24 5.99
C THR A 143 -3.45 -22.32 7.08
N GLN A 144 -4.41 -22.83 7.86
CA GLN A 144 -4.97 -22.09 9.00
C GLN A 144 -3.89 -21.66 10.01
N ALA A 145 -2.94 -22.53 10.31
CA ALA A 145 -1.85 -22.22 11.24
C ALA A 145 -0.93 -21.11 10.71
N GLU A 146 -0.67 -21.07 9.39
CA GLU A 146 0.10 -19.99 8.77
C GLU A 146 -0.64 -18.65 8.80
N LEU A 147 -1.97 -18.68 8.61
CA LEU A 147 -2.80 -17.47 8.70
C LEU A 147 -2.81 -16.91 10.14
N GLU A 148 -2.98 -17.77 11.15
CA GLU A 148 -2.90 -17.37 12.56
C GLU A 148 -1.53 -16.80 12.93
N ALA A 149 -0.46 -17.43 12.47
CA ALA A 149 0.91 -16.95 12.67
C ALA A 149 1.15 -15.61 11.96
N ALA A 150 0.57 -15.40 10.78
CA ALA A 150 0.67 -14.15 10.04
C ALA A 150 0.00 -12.98 10.82
N ILE A 151 -1.21 -13.19 11.35
CA ILE A 151 -1.88 -12.18 12.18
C ILE A 151 -1.06 -11.88 13.44
N ALA A 152 -0.60 -12.91 14.14
CA ALA A 152 0.23 -12.72 15.35
C ALA A 152 1.54 -11.96 15.05
N ALA A 153 2.06 -12.07 13.83
CA ALA A 153 3.24 -11.35 13.36
C ALA A 153 2.94 -9.94 12.79
N GLY A 154 1.69 -9.47 12.85
CA GLY A 154 1.28 -8.16 12.32
C GLY A 154 1.34 -8.06 10.80
N LYS A 155 1.08 -9.15 10.08
CA LYS A 155 1.12 -9.22 8.63
C LYS A 155 -0.27 -9.04 8.04
N PHE A 156 -0.38 -8.12 7.09
CA PHE A 156 -1.59 -7.94 6.29
C PHE A 156 -1.59 -8.97 5.16
N VAL A 157 -2.49 -9.93 5.22
CA VAL A 157 -2.58 -11.03 4.26
C VAL A 157 -3.98 -11.18 3.68
N LEU A 158 -4.03 -11.66 2.44
CA LEU A 158 -5.26 -12.15 1.83
C LEU A 158 -5.29 -13.66 1.89
N HIS A 159 -6.49 -14.22 2.00
CA HIS A 159 -6.71 -15.66 2.03
C HIS A 159 -7.85 -16.06 1.09
N ASN A 160 -7.94 -17.33 0.77
CA ASN A 160 -9.00 -17.86 -0.08
C ASN A 160 -10.25 -18.17 0.75
N VAL A 161 -11.37 -17.59 0.36
CA VAL A 161 -12.71 -17.90 0.91
C VAL A 161 -13.62 -18.31 -0.24
N ASN A 162 -13.89 -19.60 -0.38
CA ASN A 162 -14.76 -20.15 -1.43
C ASN A 162 -14.37 -19.71 -2.86
N GLY A 163 -13.07 -19.70 -3.15
CA GLY A 163 -12.54 -19.32 -4.47
C GLY A 163 -12.33 -17.81 -4.66
N ALA A 164 -12.65 -16.98 -3.67
CA ALA A 164 -12.42 -15.55 -3.72
C ALA A 164 -11.31 -15.13 -2.75
N ALA A 165 -10.43 -14.24 -3.21
CA ALA A 165 -9.42 -13.62 -2.34
C ALA A 165 -10.08 -12.56 -1.45
N ARG A 166 -9.86 -12.65 -0.14
CA ARG A 166 -10.36 -11.69 0.85
C ARG A 166 -9.27 -11.29 1.83
N VAL A 167 -9.32 -10.07 2.33
CA VAL A 167 -8.48 -9.62 3.43
C VAL A 167 -8.80 -10.44 4.67
N LEU A 168 -7.79 -11.05 5.29
CA LEU A 168 -7.97 -11.85 6.49
C LEU A 168 -8.35 -10.95 7.67
N GLU A 169 -7.50 -9.96 7.96
CA GLU A 169 -7.72 -8.98 9.02
C GLU A 169 -7.04 -7.64 8.67
N ASP A 170 -7.64 -6.52 9.07
CA ASP A 170 -7.14 -5.15 8.82
C ASP A 170 -6.14 -4.75 9.91
N VAL A 171 -4.94 -5.35 9.87
CA VAL A 171 -3.88 -5.18 10.86
C VAL A 171 -2.68 -4.43 10.30
N ASN A 172 -1.92 -3.82 11.20
CA ASN A 172 -0.61 -3.21 10.94
C ASN A 172 0.54 -4.04 11.54
N THR A 173 1.77 -3.53 11.47
CA THR A 173 2.95 -4.27 11.91
C THR A 173 3.24 -4.19 13.41
N LEU A 174 2.38 -3.56 14.21
CA LEU A 174 2.57 -3.43 15.66
C LEU A 174 2.53 -4.80 16.36
N LYS A 175 3.59 -5.11 17.08
CA LYS A 175 3.75 -6.35 17.88
C LYS A 175 4.00 -6.04 19.35
N THR A 176 4.86 -5.06 19.63
CA THR A 176 5.23 -4.66 20.98
C THR A 176 4.23 -3.67 21.53
N LEU A 177 3.51 -4.10 22.56
CA LEU A 177 2.53 -3.27 23.25
C LEU A 177 3.20 -2.45 24.37
N THR A 178 2.69 -1.25 24.57
CA THR A 178 3.11 -0.34 25.66
C THR A 178 1.88 0.21 26.36
N GLU A 179 2.07 0.96 27.45
CA GLU A 179 0.96 1.61 28.16
C GLU A 179 0.18 2.59 27.27
N THR A 180 0.83 3.21 26.27
CA THR A 180 0.23 4.18 25.37
C THR A 180 -0.18 3.58 24.02
N ARG A 181 0.26 2.36 23.71
CA ARG A 181 -0.05 1.61 22.48
C ARG A 181 -0.48 0.20 22.84
N GLY A 182 -1.75 0.07 23.20
CA GLY A 182 -2.37 -1.21 23.56
C GLY A 182 -2.75 -2.04 22.32
N GLU A 183 -3.44 -3.16 22.57
CA GLU A 183 -3.89 -4.13 21.57
C GLU A 183 -4.75 -3.47 20.45
N ASP A 184 -5.55 -2.47 20.81
CA ASP A 184 -6.45 -1.77 19.87
C ASP A 184 -5.68 -1.07 18.75
N PHE A 185 -4.43 -0.68 18.95
CA PHE A 185 -3.60 -0.04 17.93
C PHE A 185 -3.05 -1.01 16.88
N LYS A 186 -3.21 -2.31 17.04
CA LYS A 186 -2.95 -3.29 15.98
C LYS A 186 -3.95 -3.18 14.83
N SER A 187 -5.13 -2.62 15.07
CA SER A 187 -6.15 -2.39 14.06
C SER A 187 -5.90 -1.11 13.27
N ASN A 188 -5.85 -1.20 11.94
CA ASN A 188 -5.76 -0.03 11.06
C ASN A 188 -7.00 0.87 11.17
N GLN A 189 -8.17 0.31 11.51
CA GLN A 189 -9.38 1.09 11.77
C GLN A 189 -9.18 2.05 12.95
N THR A 190 -8.61 1.58 14.05
CA THR A 190 -8.31 2.41 15.24
C THR A 190 -7.31 3.51 14.90
N VAL A 191 -6.22 3.17 14.20
CA VAL A 191 -5.20 4.15 13.79
C VAL A 191 -5.81 5.22 12.89
N ARG A 192 -6.62 4.82 11.90
CA ARG A 192 -7.30 5.73 10.97
C ARG A 192 -8.24 6.69 11.71
N LEU A 193 -8.98 6.18 12.70
CA LEU A 193 -9.86 7.00 13.53
C LEU A 193 -9.06 8.02 14.37
N CYS A 194 -7.95 7.61 14.97
CA CYS A 194 -7.07 8.50 15.72
C CYS A 194 -6.45 9.58 14.82
N HIS A 195 -6.02 9.23 13.62
CA HIS A 195 -5.48 10.18 12.64
C HIS A 195 -6.54 11.21 12.20
N ASP A 196 -7.77 10.78 11.90
CA ASP A 196 -8.86 11.69 11.53
C ASP A 196 -9.20 12.64 12.68
N ALA A 197 -9.28 12.12 13.92
CA ALA A 197 -9.52 12.94 15.10
C ALA A 197 -8.41 13.97 15.31
N ALA A 198 -7.14 13.58 15.20
CA ALA A 198 -6.01 14.50 15.32
C ALA A 198 -6.03 15.60 14.25
N ASN A 199 -6.29 15.22 13.00
CA ASN A 199 -6.39 16.18 11.88
C ASN A 199 -7.55 17.18 12.08
N ARG A 200 -8.72 16.72 12.55
CA ARG A 200 -9.87 17.60 12.84
C ARG A 200 -9.58 18.55 13.99
N ILE A 201 -8.92 18.08 15.05
CA ILE A 201 -8.50 18.92 16.18
C ILE A 201 -7.51 19.99 15.68
N ALA A 202 -6.51 19.62 14.90
CA ALA A 202 -5.55 20.58 14.34
C ALA A 202 -6.23 21.68 13.52
N LEU A 203 -7.26 21.36 12.73
CA LEU A 203 -8.03 22.35 11.95
C LEU A 203 -8.85 23.32 12.82
N LEU A 204 -9.15 22.99 14.07
CA LEU A 204 -9.88 23.88 14.96
C LEU A 204 -8.98 24.93 15.62
N PHE A 205 -7.67 24.70 15.64
CA PHE A 205 -6.70 25.58 16.31
C PHE A 205 -5.80 26.35 15.33
N ASN A 206 -5.98 26.16 14.03
CA ASN A 206 -5.35 26.93 12.95
C ASN A 206 -6.36 27.91 12.33
#